data_923a09f74aa648bbc307b214460b62dc
#
_entry.id   923a09f74aa648bbc307b214460b62dc
#
_cell.length_a   1.000
_cell.length_b   1.000
_cell.length_c   1.000
_cell.angle_alpha   90.00
_cell.angle_beta   90.00
_cell.angle_gamma   90.00
#
_symmetry.space_group_name_H-M   'P 1'
#
loop_
_entity.id
_entity.type
_entity.pdbx_description
1 polymer ?
#
loop_
_entity_poly.entity_id
_entity_poly.type
_entity_poly.pdbx_seq_one_letter_code
_entity_poly.pdbx_strand_id
1 'polypeptide(L)'
;MVLSNKAYPEEYMKFKEQVLRGEIPVNRMVSLEMNRIDFLIESPDYYYDSKAIEGFVRFCENEMTLTDGSDVTLLPSFKLWAECALAWFYVSEDKVYNPKLGKWEIKSKFKRLVNKQFLIVGRGAAKSMYSTYMQAYMLLIDTATTHQIVCAPTMKQAEEIMGPFRTALSRAKGPMIRYMVQGSKMTGNLTQKQLLASTKKGVENFATNSLLEIRPMSVDKLQGLRCKYAAVDEWLSGEVRDNVIGAIEQGASKNDNYLIIATSSEGTARDGVGDTIKMELTDILEGRYFNLSLIHI
;
A
#
# COMPACT_ATOMS: atom_id res chain seq x y z
N MET A 1 12.60 -15.11 -6.02
CA MET A 1 12.98 -14.04 -5.07
C MET A 1 14.48 -14.21 -4.83
N VAL A 2 15.31 -13.30 -5.29
CA VAL A 2 16.74 -13.27 -5.00
C VAL A 2 16.94 -12.09 -4.07
N LEU A 3 16.80 -12.32 -2.77
CA LEU A 3 17.03 -11.30 -1.77
C LEU A 3 18.54 -11.13 -1.59
N SER A 4 19.01 -9.91 -1.75
CA SER A 4 20.40 -9.54 -1.49
C SER A 4 20.53 -8.99 -0.07
N ASN A 5 21.52 -9.46 0.68
CA ASN A 5 21.90 -8.85 1.96
C ASN A 5 22.57 -7.48 1.78
N LYS A 6 22.83 -7.05 0.53
CA LYS A 6 23.26 -5.69 0.22
C LYS A 6 22.09 -4.94 -0.37
N ALA A 7 21.33 -4.28 0.51
CA ALA A 7 20.27 -3.40 0.10
C ALA A 7 20.81 -2.18 -0.63
N TYR A 8 20.28 -1.90 -1.80
CA TYR A 8 20.53 -0.65 -2.51
C TYR A 8 19.18 -0.10 -2.98
N PRO A 9 18.45 0.58 -2.09
CA PRO A 9 17.16 1.20 -2.42
C PRO A 9 17.41 2.42 -3.31
N GLU A 10 17.21 2.25 -4.60
CA GLU A 10 17.62 3.21 -5.64
C GLU A 10 16.88 4.56 -5.51
N GLU A 11 15.58 4.52 -5.28
CA GLU A 11 14.77 5.75 -5.19
C GLU A 11 15.08 6.51 -3.88
N TYR A 12 15.31 5.80 -2.79
CA TYR A 12 15.76 6.41 -1.54
C TYR A 12 17.15 7.03 -1.68
N MET A 13 18.09 6.35 -2.33
CA MET A 13 19.45 6.87 -2.52
C MET A 13 19.45 8.14 -3.38
N LYS A 14 18.63 8.18 -4.44
CA LYS A 14 18.44 9.41 -5.24
C LYS A 14 17.87 10.55 -4.40
N PHE A 15 16.83 10.27 -3.61
CA PHE A 15 16.22 11.24 -2.72
C PHE A 15 17.23 11.76 -1.68
N LYS A 16 17.95 10.86 -1.03
CA LYS A 16 18.98 11.20 -0.03
C LYS A 16 20.06 12.10 -0.62
N GLU A 17 20.53 11.81 -1.82
CA GLU A 17 21.53 12.63 -2.53
C GLU A 17 21.01 14.06 -2.77
N GLN A 18 19.76 14.22 -3.23
CA GLN A 18 19.14 15.54 -3.44
C GLN A 18 18.98 16.33 -2.13
N VAL A 19 18.63 15.65 -1.03
CA VAL A 19 18.56 16.27 0.30
C VAL A 19 19.94 16.74 0.75
N LEU A 20 20.99 15.91 0.61
CA LEU A 20 22.36 16.25 0.98
C LEU A 20 22.93 17.40 0.16
N ARG A 21 22.51 17.55 -1.11
CA ARG A 21 22.87 18.70 -1.96
C ARG A 21 22.06 19.95 -1.65
N GLY A 22 21.07 19.88 -0.75
CA GLY A 22 20.17 20.99 -0.42
C GLY A 22 19.14 21.30 -1.51
N GLU A 23 18.94 20.41 -2.48
CA GLU A 23 17.94 20.56 -3.55
C GLU A 23 16.52 20.33 -3.04
N ILE A 24 16.36 19.44 -2.05
CA ILE A 24 15.07 19.12 -1.41
C ILE A 24 15.18 19.44 0.08
N PRO A 25 14.44 20.46 0.56
CA PRO A 25 14.35 20.71 1.99
C PRO A 25 13.48 19.65 2.66
N VAL A 26 13.93 19.10 3.77
CA VAL A 26 13.19 18.12 4.56
C VAL A 26 12.97 18.62 5.99
N ASN A 27 11.84 18.23 6.57
CA ASN A 27 11.58 18.51 7.98
C ASN A 27 12.24 17.45 8.87
N ARG A 28 12.19 17.67 10.19
CA ARG A 28 12.78 16.77 11.19
C ARG A 28 12.26 15.34 11.07
N MET A 29 10.95 15.13 10.83
CA MET A 29 10.37 13.79 10.78
C MET A 29 10.89 13.00 9.58
N VAL A 30 10.99 13.65 8.42
CA VAL A 30 11.59 13.03 7.22
C VAL A 30 13.07 12.70 7.48
N SER A 31 13.83 13.55 8.16
CA SER A 31 15.22 13.25 8.51
C SER A 31 15.35 12.05 9.44
N LEU A 32 14.45 11.90 10.42
CA LEU A 32 14.42 10.73 11.30
C LEU A 32 14.04 9.46 10.54
N GLU A 33 13.10 9.54 9.61
CA GLU A 33 12.76 8.41 8.74
C GLU A 33 13.92 8.01 7.84
N MET A 34 14.69 8.97 7.32
CA MET A 34 15.93 8.69 6.57
C MET A 34 16.93 7.89 7.41
N ASN A 35 17.14 8.29 8.67
CA ASN A 35 18.01 7.55 9.59
C ASN A 35 17.52 6.11 9.83
N ARG A 36 16.20 5.92 9.90
CA ARG A 36 15.59 4.59 10.04
C ARG A 36 15.84 3.73 8.79
N ILE A 37 15.71 4.30 7.60
CA ILE A 37 16.01 3.58 6.35
C ILE A 37 17.51 3.25 6.25
N ASP A 38 18.40 4.16 6.65
CA ASP A 38 19.82 3.91 6.71
C ASP A 38 20.15 2.74 7.65
N PHE A 39 19.49 2.67 8.80
CA PHE A 39 19.60 1.52 9.71
C PHE A 39 19.17 0.21 9.03
N LEU A 40 18.08 0.21 8.24
CA LEU A 40 17.67 -1.00 7.51
C LEU A 40 18.69 -1.44 6.45
N ILE A 41 19.35 -0.48 5.80
CA ILE A 41 20.39 -0.76 4.80
C ILE A 41 21.61 -1.42 5.44
N GLU A 42 22.00 -0.98 6.64
CA GLU A 42 23.18 -1.46 7.35
C GLU A 42 22.94 -2.78 8.11
N SER A 43 21.68 -3.06 8.47
CA SER A 43 21.35 -4.23 9.28
C SER A 43 21.34 -5.53 8.46
N PRO A 44 21.97 -6.61 8.98
CA PRO A 44 21.95 -7.92 8.34
C PRO A 44 20.60 -8.65 8.45
N ASP A 45 19.69 -8.17 9.29
CA ASP A 45 18.43 -8.83 9.61
C ASP A 45 17.32 -8.50 8.60
N TYR A 46 17.55 -7.48 7.76
CA TYR A 46 16.57 -7.02 6.77
C TYR A 46 17.04 -7.27 5.35
N TYR A 47 16.10 -7.55 4.49
CA TYR A 47 16.32 -7.90 3.10
C TYR A 47 15.58 -6.94 2.19
N TYR A 48 16.22 -6.58 1.09
CA TYR A 48 15.66 -5.69 0.09
C TYR A 48 15.36 -6.43 -1.22
N ASP A 49 14.19 -6.20 -1.82
CA ASP A 49 13.78 -6.77 -3.10
C ASP A 49 13.47 -5.64 -4.10
N SER A 50 14.42 -5.32 -4.98
CA SER A 50 14.23 -4.31 -6.03
C SER A 50 13.10 -4.67 -7.00
N LYS A 51 12.82 -5.96 -7.19
CA LYS A 51 11.75 -6.42 -8.10
C LYS A 51 10.37 -6.00 -7.63
N ALA A 52 10.18 -5.79 -6.33
CA ALA A 52 8.91 -5.30 -5.80
C ALA A 52 8.61 -3.89 -6.32
N ILE A 53 9.60 -2.99 -6.32
CA ILE A 53 9.42 -1.63 -6.85
C ILE A 53 9.39 -1.60 -8.37
N GLU A 54 10.27 -2.33 -9.05
CA GLU A 54 10.26 -2.46 -10.51
C GLU A 54 8.91 -2.96 -11.02
N GLY A 55 8.31 -3.96 -10.32
CA GLY A 55 6.99 -4.48 -10.63
C GLY A 55 5.89 -3.43 -10.49
N PHE A 56 5.92 -2.65 -9.41
CA PHE A 56 4.96 -1.57 -9.19
C PHE A 56 5.07 -0.46 -10.24
N VAL A 57 6.29 0.00 -10.54
CA VAL A 57 6.52 1.04 -11.55
C VAL A 57 6.02 0.57 -12.92
N ARG A 58 6.42 -0.63 -13.33
CA ARG A 58 5.98 -1.22 -14.61
C ARG A 58 4.47 -1.35 -14.69
N PHE A 59 3.83 -1.80 -13.61
CA PHE A 59 2.37 -1.89 -13.56
C PHE A 59 1.73 -0.53 -13.75
N CYS A 60 2.15 0.47 -12.99
CA CYS A 60 1.53 1.79 -13.06
C CYS A 60 1.70 2.43 -14.44
N GLU A 61 2.91 2.40 -15.00
CA GLU A 61 3.21 3.06 -16.27
C GLU A 61 2.63 2.33 -17.49
N ASN A 62 2.41 1.00 -17.41
CA ASN A 62 1.86 0.24 -18.54
C ASN A 62 0.35 -0.02 -18.44
N GLU A 63 -0.19 -0.14 -17.23
CA GLU A 63 -1.58 -0.58 -17.02
C GLU A 63 -2.52 0.54 -16.58
N MET A 64 -2.01 1.52 -15.82
CA MET A 64 -2.83 2.61 -15.32
C MET A 64 -2.91 3.78 -16.32
N THR A 65 -3.92 4.63 -16.13
CA THR A 65 -4.09 5.88 -16.88
C THR A 65 -4.40 7.01 -15.89
N LEU A 66 -4.12 8.26 -16.30
CA LEU A 66 -4.63 9.41 -15.58
C LEU A 66 -6.17 9.52 -15.79
N THR A 67 -6.82 10.38 -15.03
CA THR A 67 -8.28 10.55 -15.11
C THR A 67 -8.77 11.04 -16.47
N ASP A 68 -7.94 11.76 -17.21
CA ASP A 68 -8.19 12.18 -18.59
C ASP A 68 -7.91 11.08 -19.63
N GLY A 69 -7.36 9.93 -19.18
CA GLY A 69 -7.01 8.79 -20.02
C GLY A 69 -5.62 8.87 -20.66
N SER A 70 -4.79 9.86 -20.27
CA SER A 70 -3.40 9.96 -20.70
C SER A 70 -2.51 8.93 -20.00
N ASP A 71 -1.28 8.76 -20.51
CA ASP A 71 -0.30 7.84 -19.96
C ASP A 71 0.20 8.30 -18.60
N VAL A 72 0.50 7.33 -17.74
CA VAL A 72 1.09 7.56 -16.42
C VAL A 72 2.61 7.58 -16.55
N THR A 73 3.22 8.64 -16.04
CA THR A 73 4.64 8.65 -15.65
C THR A 73 4.68 8.84 -14.15
N LEU A 74 5.23 7.85 -13.43
CA LEU A 74 5.25 7.89 -11.98
C LEU A 74 6.15 9.02 -11.45
N LEU A 75 5.60 9.79 -10.53
CA LEU A 75 6.35 10.81 -9.80
C LEU A 75 7.48 10.16 -8.98
N PRO A 76 8.64 10.81 -8.84
CA PRO A 76 9.73 10.32 -7.98
C PRO A 76 9.28 10.03 -6.54
N SER A 77 8.38 10.86 -5.99
CA SER A 77 7.79 10.62 -4.66
C SER A 77 7.01 9.32 -4.59
N PHE A 78 6.24 8.95 -5.63
CA PHE A 78 5.50 7.69 -5.66
C PHE A 78 6.44 6.48 -5.68
N LYS A 79 7.54 6.57 -6.44
CA LYS A 79 8.56 5.52 -6.50
C LYS A 79 9.22 5.35 -5.13
N LEU A 80 9.61 6.44 -4.47
CA LEU A 80 10.16 6.43 -3.12
C LEU A 80 9.18 5.83 -2.10
N TRP A 81 7.92 6.28 -2.09
CA TRP A 81 6.92 5.78 -1.15
C TRP A 81 6.63 4.29 -1.36
N ALA A 82 6.56 3.84 -2.61
CA ALA A 82 6.35 2.44 -2.93
C ALA A 82 7.57 1.59 -2.58
N GLU A 83 8.79 2.06 -2.81
CA GLU A 83 10.02 1.40 -2.42
C GLU A 83 10.06 1.16 -0.91
N CYS A 84 9.77 2.21 -0.13
CA CYS A 84 9.69 2.11 1.32
C CYS A 84 8.63 1.10 1.80
N ALA A 85 7.46 1.05 1.14
CA ALA A 85 6.36 0.18 1.57
C ALA A 85 6.49 -1.28 1.11
N LEU A 86 7.08 -1.53 -0.06
CA LEU A 86 7.01 -2.82 -0.73
C LEU A 86 8.30 -3.63 -0.69
N ALA A 87 9.46 -2.96 -0.63
CA ALA A 87 10.72 -3.60 -0.94
C ALA A 87 11.47 -4.21 0.26
N TRP A 88 11.01 -3.98 1.48
CA TRP A 88 11.69 -4.43 2.70
C TRP A 88 11.03 -5.66 3.32
N PHE A 89 11.87 -6.64 3.69
CA PHE A 89 11.46 -7.92 4.24
C PHE A 89 12.33 -8.32 5.43
N TYR A 90 11.81 -9.22 6.26
CA TYR A 90 12.55 -9.91 7.31
C TYR A 90 12.21 -11.40 7.32
N VAL A 91 13.04 -12.20 7.97
CA VAL A 91 12.76 -13.63 8.16
C VAL A 91 11.95 -13.81 9.43
N SER A 92 10.76 -14.39 9.28
CA SER A 92 9.90 -14.81 10.38
C SER A 92 9.96 -16.31 10.54
N GLU A 93 10.09 -16.79 11.77
CA GLU A 93 10.05 -18.21 12.10
C GLU A 93 8.70 -18.57 12.72
N ASP A 94 7.93 -19.39 12.02
CA ASP A 94 6.65 -19.86 12.49
C ASP A 94 6.76 -21.34 12.92
N LYS A 95 6.25 -21.69 14.10
CA LYS A 95 6.07 -23.09 14.51
C LYS A 95 4.84 -23.65 13.81
N VAL A 96 5.04 -24.65 12.95
CA VAL A 96 3.97 -25.30 12.18
C VAL A 96 3.93 -26.77 12.53
N TYR A 97 2.76 -27.27 12.91
CA TYR A 97 2.59 -28.71 13.14
C TYR A 97 2.59 -29.46 11.83
N ASN A 98 3.48 -30.43 11.69
CA ASN A 98 3.54 -31.31 10.53
C ASN A 98 2.77 -32.61 10.83
N PRO A 99 1.54 -32.78 10.32
CA PRO A 99 0.72 -33.96 10.62
C PRO A 99 1.30 -35.26 10.08
N LYS A 100 2.14 -35.20 9.02
CA LYS A 100 2.79 -36.39 8.46
C LYS A 100 3.90 -36.93 9.36
N LEU A 101 4.55 -36.07 10.13
CA LEU A 101 5.65 -36.41 11.01
C LEU A 101 5.25 -36.40 12.49
N GLY A 102 4.03 -36.00 12.80
CA GLY A 102 3.51 -35.92 14.17
C GLY A 102 4.27 -34.95 15.08
N LYS A 103 4.96 -33.96 14.52
CA LYS A 103 5.82 -33.03 15.29
C LYS A 103 5.68 -31.59 14.82
N TRP A 104 6.08 -30.67 15.72
CA TRP A 104 6.23 -29.26 15.40
C TRP A 104 7.55 -29.02 14.69
N GLU A 105 7.50 -28.25 13.61
CA GLU A 105 8.66 -27.82 12.81
C GLU A 105 8.72 -26.29 12.80
N ILE A 106 9.93 -25.75 12.78
CA ILE A 106 10.16 -24.31 12.54
C ILE A 106 10.23 -24.12 11.04
N LYS A 107 9.38 -23.27 10.49
CA LYS A 107 9.40 -22.84 9.09
C LYS A 107 9.74 -21.37 9.01
N SER A 108 10.87 -21.08 8.37
CA SER A 108 11.28 -19.71 8.08
C SER A 108 10.59 -19.24 6.80
N LYS A 109 10.04 -18.04 6.82
CA LYS A 109 9.47 -17.37 5.66
C LYS A 109 9.80 -15.88 5.65
N PHE A 110 9.93 -15.32 4.46
CA PHE A 110 10.06 -13.88 4.32
C PHE A 110 8.70 -13.21 4.48
N LYS A 111 8.65 -12.24 5.39
CA LYS A 111 7.49 -11.36 5.58
C LYS A 111 7.88 -9.94 5.22
N ARG A 112 6.92 -9.18 4.64
CA ARG A 112 7.10 -7.75 4.42
C ARG A 112 7.30 -7.07 5.77
N LEU A 113 8.28 -6.18 5.83
CA LEU A 113 8.57 -5.43 7.05
C LEU A 113 7.46 -4.41 7.33
N VAL A 114 7.03 -3.68 6.30
CA VAL A 114 6.10 -2.57 6.44
C VAL A 114 4.66 -3.05 6.32
N ASN A 115 3.90 -2.85 7.37
CA ASN A 115 2.48 -3.18 7.46
C ASN A 115 1.58 -1.93 7.45
N LYS A 116 2.11 -0.79 7.85
CA LYS A 116 1.40 0.50 7.84
C LYS A 116 2.31 1.58 7.27
N GLN A 117 1.78 2.34 6.33
CA GLN A 117 2.45 3.50 5.75
C GLN A 117 1.60 4.75 6.00
N PHE A 118 2.19 5.75 6.63
CA PHE A 118 1.56 7.04 6.89
C PHE A 118 2.22 8.12 6.04
N LEU A 119 1.42 8.77 5.20
CA LEU A 119 1.87 9.85 4.33
C LEU A 119 1.15 11.14 4.72
N ILE A 120 1.86 12.03 5.41
CA ILE A 120 1.37 13.37 5.74
C ILE A 120 2.07 14.37 4.81
N VAL A 121 1.41 14.70 3.71
CA VAL A 121 1.99 15.51 2.64
C VAL A 121 1.04 16.64 2.25
N GLY A 122 1.59 17.70 1.67
CA GLY A 122 0.83 18.87 1.28
C GLY A 122 -0.33 18.55 0.31
N ARG A 123 -1.32 19.45 0.26
CA ARG A 123 -2.37 19.38 -0.75
C ARG A 123 -1.77 19.47 -2.15
N GLY A 124 -2.34 18.75 -3.09
CA GLY A 124 -1.84 18.70 -4.47
C GLY A 124 -0.69 17.72 -4.72
N ALA A 125 -0.17 17.03 -3.70
CA ALA A 125 0.88 16.00 -3.85
C ALA A 125 0.38 14.66 -4.42
N ALA A 126 -0.84 14.62 -4.94
CA ALA A 126 -1.47 13.45 -5.59
C ALA A 126 -1.51 12.17 -4.73
N LYS A 127 -1.53 12.29 -3.38
CA LYS A 127 -1.52 11.17 -2.43
C LYS A 127 -2.66 10.16 -2.65
N SER A 128 -3.87 10.65 -2.95
CA SER A 128 -5.02 9.79 -3.23
C SER A 128 -4.83 8.95 -4.51
N MET A 129 -4.15 9.51 -5.52
CA MET A 129 -3.79 8.79 -6.74
C MET A 129 -2.74 7.70 -6.45
N TYR A 130 -1.74 7.98 -5.61
CA TYR A 130 -0.81 6.97 -5.14
C TYR A 130 -1.53 5.81 -4.45
N SER A 131 -2.45 6.12 -3.52
CA SER A 131 -3.27 5.10 -2.85
C SER A 131 -4.05 4.24 -3.84
N THR A 132 -4.65 4.85 -4.86
CA THR A 132 -5.36 4.14 -5.93
C THR A 132 -4.44 3.18 -6.68
N TYR A 133 -3.25 3.63 -7.06
CA TYR A 133 -2.30 2.79 -7.80
C TYR A 133 -1.83 1.61 -6.97
N MET A 134 -1.56 1.83 -5.69
CA MET A 134 -1.19 0.75 -4.77
C MET A 134 -2.32 -0.27 -4.61
N GLN A 135 -3.58 0.17 -4.44
CA GLN A 135 -4.72 -0.74 -4.33
C GLN A 135 -4.95 -1.51 -5.62
N ALA A 136 -4.85 -0.87 -6.78
CA ALA A 136 -4.96 -1.54 -8.07
C ALA A 136 -3.85 -2.58 -8.27
N TYR A 137 -2.60 -2.23 -7.95
CA TYR A 137 -1.47 -3.14 -8.01
C TYR A 137 -1.68 -4.37 -7.15
N MET A 138 -2.06 -4.18 -5.87
CA MET A 138 -2.30 -5.29 -4.95
C MET A 138 -3.48 -6.17 -5.38
N LEU A 139 -4.54 -5.59 -5.96
CA LEU A 139 -5.70 -6.36 -6.44
C LEU A 139 -5.35 -7.27 -7.61
N LEU A 140 -4.42 -6.84 -8.47
CA LEU A 140 -4.12 -7.52 -9.74
C LEU A 140 -2.89 -8.42 -9.67
N ILE A 141 -1.94 -8.14 -8.77
CA ILE A 141 -0.68 -8.89 -8.67
C ILE A 141 -0.71 -9.93 -7.57
N ASP A 142 -1.47 -9.73 -6.49
CA ASP A 142 -1.59 -10.74 -5.44
C ASP A 142 -2.39 -11.95 -5.98
N THR A 143 -1.77 -13.12 -5.93
CA THR A 143 -2.38 -14.37 -6.40
C THR A 143 -3.32 -15.01 -5.38
N ALA A 144 -3.27 -14.56 -4.13
CA ALA A 144 -4.19 -15.01 -3.10
C ALA A 144 -5.52 -14.27 -3.18
N THR A 145 -6.60 -14.90 -2.71
CA THR A 145 -7.86 -14.21 -2.48
C THR A 145 -7.66 -13.07 -1.48
N THR A 146 -7.97 -11.85 -1.87
CA THR A 146 -7.81 -10.67 -1.03
C THR A 146 -9.12 -9.89 -0.91
N HIS A 147 -9.37 -9.39 0.29
CA HIS A 147 -10.34 -8.33 0.51
C HIS A 147 -9.58 -7.03 0.75
N GLN A 148 -9.93 -6.01 -0.01
CA GLN A 148 -9.30 -4.69 0.07
C GLN A 148 -10.36 -3.63 0.29
N ILE A 149 -10.00 -2.57 1.00
CA ILE A 149 -10.92 -1.47 1.27
C ILE A 149 -10.27 -0.12 0.95
N VAL A 150 -11.11 0.80 0.49
CA VAL A 150 -10.81 2.22 0.37
C VAL A 150 -11.81 2.98 1.21
N CYS A 151 -11.34 3.82 2.11
CA CYS A 151 -12.19 4.68 2.92
C CYS A 151 -11.65 6.12 3.00
N ALA A 152 -12.57 7.05 3.12
CA ALA A 152 -12.34 8.47 3.32
C ALA A 152 -13.47 9.04 4.19
N PRO A 153 -13.36 10.28 4.73
CA PRO A 153 -14.39 10.88 5.58
C PRO A 153 -15.78 10.85 4.96
N THR A 154 -15.89 11.05 3.64
CA THR A 154 -17.14 10.93 2.91
C THR A 154 -17.06 9.85 1.83
N MET A 155 -18.21 9.22 1.53
CA MET A 155 -18.31 8.23 0.44
C MET A 155 -17.91 8.83 -0.91
N LYS A 156 -18.23 10.10 -1.15
CA LYS A 156 -17.87 10.81 -2.39
C LYS A 156 -16.35 10.89 -2.55
N GLN A 157 -15.61 11.25 -1.49
CA GLN A 157 -14.15 11.28 -1.51
C GLN A 157 -13.57 9.88 -1.77
N ALA A 158 -14.11 8.84 -1.12
CA ALA A 158 -13.68 7.46 -1.34
C ALA A 158 -13.96 7.00 -2.79
N GLU A 159 -15.05 7.44 -3.41
CA GLU A 159 -15.33 7.19 -4.83
C GLU A 159 -14.35 7.93 -5.75
N GLU A 160 -13.98 9.15 -5.41
CA GLU A 160 -12.98 9.95 -6.15
C GLU A 160 -11.60 9.27 -6.15
N ILE A 161 -11.19 8.66 -5.04
CA ILE A 161 -9.95 7.86 -4.95
C ILE A 161 -9.96 6.73 -5.98
N MET A 162 -11.08 6.09 -6.20
CA MET A 162 -11.21 5.00 -7.17
C MET A 162 -11.26 5.46 -8.64
N GLY A 163 -11.39 6.75 -8.87
CA GLY A 163 -11.53 7.34 -10.22
C GLY A 163 -10.44 6.91 -11.21
N PRO A 164 -9.14 7.06 -10.91
CA PRO A 164 -8.06 6.66 -11.81
C PRO A 164 -8.09 5.17 -12.17
N PHE A 165 -8.41 4.31 -11.21
CA PHE A 165 -8.49 2.86 -11.49
C PHE A 165 -9.72 2.52 -12.35
N ARG A 166 -10.87 3.11 -12.08
CA ARG A 166 -12.07 2.94 -12.93
C ARG A 166 -11.83 3.44 -14.34
N THR A 167 -11.09 4.54 -14.49
CA THR A 167 -10.68 5.05 -15.81
C THR A 167 -9.77 4.06 -16.53
N ALA A 168 -8.77 3.51 -15.84
CA ALA A 168 -7.89 2.49 -16.41
C ALA A 168 -8.68 1.25 -16.87
N LEU A 169 -9.67 0.79 -16.07
CA LEU A 169 -10.53 -0.33 -16.44
C LEU A 169 -11.40 -0.02 -17.66
N SER A 170 -11.99 1.18 -17.73
CA SER A 170 -12.86 1.58 -18.84
C SER A 170 -12.09 1.78 -20.14
N ARG A 171 -10.87 2.29 -20.06
CA ARG A 171 -9.99 2.51 -21.22
C ARG A 171 -9.32 1.21 -21.67
N ALA A 172 -9.04 0.30 -20.75
CA ALA A 172 -8.41 -1.00 -20.99
C ALA A 172 -7.17 -0.87 -21.90
N LYS A 173 -6.32 0.15 -21.64
CA LYS A 173 -5.18 0.50 -22.48
C LYS A 173 -4.02 -0.48 -22.28
N GLY A 174 -3.70 -0.78 -21.05
CA GLY A 174 -2.67 -1.73 -20.68
C GLY A 174 -3.02 -3.17 -21.07
N PRO A 175 -2.02 -3.99 -21.45
CA PRO A 175 -2.26 -5.34 -21.96
C PRO A 175 -2.91 -6.27 -20.93
N MET A 176 -2.52 -6.18 -19.66
CA MET A 176 -3.08 -7.03 -18.60
C MET A 176 -4.52 -6.65 -18.28
N ILE A 177 -4.78 -5.36 -18.01
CA ILE A 177 -6.13 -4.88 -17.73
C ILE A 177 -7.05 -5.16 -18.91
N ARG A 178 -6.59 -4.91 -20.14
CA ARG A 178 -7.36 -5.21 -21.36
C ARG A 178 -7.74 -6.68 -21.43
N TYR A 179 -6.79 -7.58 -21.20
CA TYR A 179 -7.06 -9.02 -21.18
C TYR A 179 -8.10 -9.40 -20.10
N MET A 180 -7.97 -8.83 -18.90
CA MET A 180 -8.85 -9.17 -17.78
C MET A 180 -10.27 -8.60 -17.95
N VAL A 181 -10.42 -7.43 -18.55
CA VAL A 181 -11.72 -6.78 -18.78
C VAL A 181 -12.43 -7.35 -20.01
N GLN A 182 -11.72 -7.52 -21.12
CA GLN A 182 -12.33 -7.95 -22.38
C GLN A 182 -12.42 -9.46 -22.53
N GLY A 183 -11.62 -10.20 -21.78
CA GLY A 183 -11.42 -11.61 -22.00
C GLY A 183 -10.59 -11.89 -23.26
N SER A 184 -10.15 -13.13 -23.45
CA SER A 184 -9.54 -13.55 -24.71
C SER A 184 -10.65 -13.94 -25.68
N LYS A 185 -10.73 -13.31 -26.82
CA LYS A 185 -11.47 -13.80 -27.98
C LYS A 185 -10.67 -14.97 -28.60
N MET A 186 -10.58 -16.09 -27.90
CA MET A 186 -10.07 -17.29 -28.53
C MET A 186 -11.14 -17.85 -29.50
N THR A 187 -10.72 -18.06 -30.71
CA THR A 187 -11.47 -18.72 -31.77
C THR A 187 -12.08 -20.03 -31.30
N GLY A 188 -13.40 -20.10 -31.30
CA GLY A 188 -14.20 -21.31 -31.04
C GLY A 188 -14.93 -21.29 -29.71
N ASN A 189 -16.22 -21.12 -29.76
CA ASN A 189 -17.33 -21.44 -28.83
C ASN A 189 -17.13 -21.36 -27.28
N LEU A 190 -16.00 -20.86 -26.77
CA LEU A 190 -15.78 -20.54 -25.35
C LEU A 190 -15.83 -19.03 -25.19
N THR A 191 -16.96 -18.53 -24.74
CA THR A 191 -17.09 -17.17 -24.21
C THR A 191 -16.18 -17.06 -22.99
N GLN A 192 -15.01 -16.45 -23.18
CA GLN A 192 -14.13 -16.20 -22.03
C GLN A 192 -14.84 -15.20 -21.11
N LYS A 193 -15.06 -15.64 -19.87
CA LYS A 193 -15.69 -14.86 -18.82
C LYS A 193 -14.79 -13.66 -18.49
N GLN A 194 -15.38 -12.49 -18.39
CA GLN A 194 -14.71 -11.29 -17.86
C GLN A 194 -14.08 -11.62 -16.49
N LEU A 195 -12.78 -11.32 -16.33
CA LEU A 195 -12.04 -11.62 -15.10
C LEU A 195 -11.99 -10.44 -14.14
N LEU A 196 -12.32 -9.23 -14.61
CA LEU A 196 -12.27 -8.00 -13.82
C LEU A 196 -13.51 -7.17 -14.11
N ALA A 197 -14.24 -6.81 -13.07
CA ALA A 197 -15.46 -6.00 -13.19
C ALA A 197 -15.45 -4.82 -12.22
N SER A 198 -15.86 -3.65 -12.72
CA SER A 198 -16.11 -2.46 -11.90
C SER A 198 -17.59 -2.34 -11.60
N THR A 199 -17.92 -2.16 -10.33
CA THR A 199 -19.28 -1.92 -9.82
C THR A 199 -19.34 -0.58 -9.09
N LYS A 200 -20.53 -0.12 -8.72
CA LYS A 200 -20.66 1.08 -7.88
C LYS A 200 -19.93 0.95 -6.53
N LYS A 201 -19.86 -0.27 -5.98
CA LYS A 201 -19.25 -0.54 -4.68
C LYS A 201 -17.74 -0.74 -4.73
N GLY A 202 -17.17 -1.05 -5.89
CA GLY A 202 -15.74 -1.35 -5.99
C GLY A 202 -15.36 -2.08 -7.26
N VAL A 203 -14.31 -2.89 -7.18
CA VAL A 203 -13.78 -3.70 -8.29
C VAL A 203 -13.60 -5.13 -7.81
N GLU A 204 -14.10 -6.08 -8.61
CA GLU A 204 -13.98 -7.52 -8.36
C GLU A 204 -12.98 -8.14 -9.34
N ASN A 205 -12.03 -8.91 -8.80
CA ASN A 205 -11.11 -9.74 -9.57
C ASN A 205 -11.54 -11.20 -9.44
N PHE A 206 -12.21 -11.72 -10.47
CA PHE A 206 -12.72 -13.10 -10.50
C PHE A 206 -11.63 -14.16 -10.69
N ALA A 207 -10.45 -13.77 -11.16
CA ALA A 207 -9.33 -14.70 -11.31
C ALA A 207 -8.82 -15.21 -9.95
N THR A 208 -8.82 -14.33 -8.94
CA THR A 208 -8.36 -14.64 -7.58
C THR A 208 -9.49 -14.63 -6.56
N ASN A 209 -10.73 -14.39 -6.99
CA ASN A 209 -11.89 -14.17 -6.11
C ASN A 209 -11.63 -13.05 -5.09
N SER A 210 -11.02 -11.95 -5.55
CA SER A 210 -10.63 -10.80 -4.73
C SER A 210 -11.59 -9.63 -4.95
N LEU A 211 -11.75 -8.83 -3.91
CA LEU A 211 -12.65 -7.67 -3.90
C LEU A 211 -11.91 -6.44 -3.36
N LEU A 212 -11.97 -5.35 -4.10
CA LEU A 212 -11.65 -4.00 -3.63
C LEU A 212 -12.95 -3.22 -3.52
N GLU A 213 -13.32 -2.79 -2.32
CA GLU A 213 -14.56 -2.07 -2.08
C GLU A 213 -14.37 -0.73 -1.39
N ILE A 214 -15.34 0.15 -1.61
CA ILE A 214 -15.43 1.45 -0.95
C ILE A 214 -16.27 1.30 0.32
N ARG A 215 -15.73 1.76 1.45
CA ARG A 215 -16.38 1.74 2.75
C ARG A 215 -16.41 3.13 3.40
N PRO A 216 -17.47 3.45 4.16
CA PRO A 216 -17.47 4.64 4.97
C PRO A 216 -16.42 4.55 6.08
N MET A 217 -15.80 5.67 6.43
CA MET A 217 -14.82 5.78 7.51
C MET A 217 -15.54 5.80 8.87
N SER A 218 -15.94 4.60 9.32
CA SER A 218 -16.64 4.39 10.59
C SER A 218 -16.15 3.12 11.24
N VAL A 219 -15.80 3.17 12.52
CA VAL A 219 -15.30 2.00 13.28
C VAL A 219 -16.30 0.85 13.22
N ASP A 220 -17.59 1.10 13.44
CA ASP A 220 -18.64 0.07 13.40
C ASP A 220 -18.71 -0.68 12.06
N LYS A 221 -18.36 0.00 10.96
CA LYS A 221 -18.40 -0.57 9.61
C LYS A 221 -17.10 -1.27 9.20
N LEU A 222 -16.02 -0.99 9.90
CA LEU A 222 -14.67 -1.46 9.57
C LEU A 222 -14.15 -2.50 10.57
N GLN A 223 -14.66 -2.48 11.79
CA GLN A 223 -14.29 -3.46 12.81
C GLN A 223 -14.68 -4.88 12.39
N GLY A 224 -13.72 -5.80 12.55
CA GLY A 224 -13.93 -7.22 12.21
C GLY A 224 -13.79 -7.57 10.72
N LEU A 225 -13.59 -6.58 9.83
CA LEU A 225 -13.30 -6.85 8.41
C LEU A 225 -11.92 -7.50 8.27
N ARG A 226 -11.89 -8.67 7.65
CA ARG A 226 -10.63 -9.36 7.32
C ARG A 226 -10.08 -8.86 5.99
N CYS A 227 -9.70 -7.59 5.94
CA CYS A 227 -9.04 -7.04 4.76
C CYS A 227 -7.54 -7.31 4.82
N LYS A 228 -6.91 -7.50 3.66
CA LYS A 228 -5.44 -7.62 3.55
C LYS A 228 -4.80 -6.28 3.22
N TYR A 229 -5.49 -5.46 2.42
CA TYR A 229 -5.01 -4.15 2.01
C TYR A 229 -6.06 -3.09 2.29
N ALA A 230 -5.62 -1.93 2.74
CA ALA A 230 -6.50 -0.80 2.99
C ALA A 230 -5.86 0.52 2.56
N ALA A 231 -6.66 1.42 2.00
CA ALA A 231 -6.32 2.82 1.81
C ALA A 231 -7.26 3.68 2.66
N VAL A 232 -6.69 4.51 3.53
CA VAL A 232 -7.40 5.41 4.43
C VAL A 232 -6.97 6.83 4.09
N ASP A 233 -7.80 7.58 3.38
CA ASP A 233 -7.46 8.95 2.97
C ASP A 233 -8.06 9.98 3.92
N GLU A 234 -7.35 11.11 4.07
CA GLU A 234 -7.71 12.24 4.93
C GLU A 234 -8.03 11.85 6.39
N TRP A 235 -7.25 10.91 6.95
CA TRP A 235 -7.43 10.42 8.32
C TRP A 235 -7.16 11.47 9.40
N LEU A 236 -6.50 12.60 9.08
CA LEU A 236 -6.33 13.79 9.96
C LEU A 236 -7.45 14.82 9.80
N SER A 237 -8.49 14.51 9.03
CA SER A 237 -9.65 15.39 8.93
C SER A 237 -10.36 15.51 10.29
N GLY A 238 -10.85 16.71 10.61
CA GLY A 238 -11.65 16.95 11.81
C GLY A 238 -12.99 16.20 11.86
N GLU A 239 -13.38 15.57 10.75
CA GLU A 239 -14.56 14.69 10.67
C GLU A 239 -14.27 13.29 11.24
N VAL A 240 -12.98 12.90 11.33
CA VAL A 240 -12.55 11.59 11.85
C VAL A 240 -12.45 11.67 13.38
N ARG A 241 -13.38 11.03 14.07
CA ARG A 241 -13.48 11.06 15.54
C ARG A 241 -12.93 9.81 16.21
N ASP A 242 -12.84 8.69 15.47
CA ASP A 242 -12.49 7.38 16.00
C ASP A 242 -11.20 6.84 15.38
N ASN A 243 -10.52 5.91 16.06
CA ASN A 243 -9.35 5.23 15.53
C ASN A 243 -9.73 4.19 14.48
N VAL A 244 -10.04 4.67 13.27
CA VAL A 244 -10.42 3.85 12.11
C VAL A 244 -9.26 2.95 11.68
N ILE A 245 -8.02 3.45 11.73
CA ILE A 245 -6.83 2.70 11.33
C ILE A 245 -6.61 1.51 12.26
N GLY A 246 -6.77 1.70 13.58
CA GLY A 246 -6.70 0.62 14.55
C GLY A 246 -7.80 -0.43 14.36
N ALA A 247 -9.02 0.00 14.02
CA ALA A 247 -10.12 -0.92 13.73
C ALA A 247 -9.84 -1.79 12.49
N ILE A 248 -9.27 -1.21 11.44
CA ILE A 248 -8.84 -1.94 10.23
C ILE A 248 -7.71 -2.92 10.57
N GLU A 249 -6.72 -2.48 11.34
CA GLU A 249 -5.55 -3.29 11.69
C GLU A 249 -5.92 -4.56 12.45
N GLN A 250 -6.92 -4.52 13.34
CA GLN A 250 -7.40 -5.71 14.05
C GLN A 250 -7.84 -6.84 13.11
N GLY A 251 -8.42 -6.49 11.96
CA GLY A 251 -8.80 -7.46 10.93
C GLY A 251 -7.65 -7.81 9.98
N ALA A 252 -6.88 -6.81 9.59
CA ALA A 252 -5.78 -6.94 8.64
C ALA A 252 -4.62 -7.78 9.19
N SER A 253 -4.27 -7.64 10.47
CA SER A 253 -3.17 -8.35 11.12
C SER A 253 -3.30 -9.89 11.13
N LYS A 254 -4.48 -10.41 10.80
CA LYS A 254 -4.72 -11.85 10.61
C LYS A 254 -4.21 -12.36 9.26
N ASN A 255 -3.83 -11.46 8.36
CA ASN A 255 -3.25 -11.80 7.07
C ASN A 255 -1.74 -11.54 7.09
N ASP A 256 -0.97 -12.50 6.55
CA ASP A 256 0.45 -12.26 6.29
C ASP A 256 0.61 -11.16 5.23
N ASN A 257 1.61 -10.29 5.43
CA ASN A 257 1.94 -9.22 4.50
C ASN A 257 0.79 -8.24 4.21
N TYR A 258 -0.05 -7.95 5.20
CA TYR A 258 -1.05 -6.90 5.06
C TYR A 258 -0.39 -5.52 4.90
N LEU A 259 -1.11 -4.58 4.31
CA LEU A 259 -0.64 -3.20 4.17
C LEU A 259 -1.81 -2.22 4.30
N ILE A 260 -1.66 -1.29 5.23
CA ILE A 260 -2.56 -0.15 5.40
C ILE A 260 -1.80 1.11 4.96
N ILE A 261 -2.34 1.83 3.99
CA ILE A 261 -1.81 3.11 3.51
C ILE A 261 -2.73 4.21 4.02
N ALA A 262 -2.23 5.03 4.92
CA ALA A 262 -2.94 6.15 5.50
C ALA A 262 -2.37 7.45 4.95
N THR A 263 -3.16 8.16 4.15
CA THR A 263 -2.77 9.42 3.52
C THR A 263 -3.57 10.58 4.09
N SER A 264 -2.92 11.70 4.34
CA SER A 264 -3.60 12.93 4.74
C SER A 264 -2.76 14.17 4.43
N SER A 265 -3.43 15.30 4.34
CA SER A 265 -2.80 16.59 4.53
C SER A 265 -2.81 16.95 6.02
N GLU A 266 -1.94 17.88 6.43
CA GLU A 266 -1.95 18.39 7.81
C GLU A 266 -3.34 18.91 8.17
N GLY A 267 -3.93 18.33 9.21
CA GLY A 267 -5.26 18.71 9.69
C GLY A 267 -5.21 19.98 10.56
N THR A 268 -6.35 20.64 10.67
CA THR A 268 -6.54 21.80 11.56
C THR A 268 -7.12 21.42 12.94
N ALA A 269 -7.72 20.22 13.05
CA ALA A 269 -8.20 19.69 14.32
C ALA A 269 -7.04 19.43 15.28
N ARG A 270 -7.24 19.71 16.56
CA ARG A 270 -6.29 19.44 17.63
C ARG A 270 -6.95 18.62 18.73
N ASP A 271 -6.13 17.91 19.50
CA ASP A 271 -6.56 17.05 20.61
C ASP A 271 -7.48 15.88 20.18
N GLY A 272 -7.38 15.45 18.91
CA GLY A 272 -8.14 14.34 18.36
C GLY A 272 -7.32 13.06 18.22
N VAL A 273 -7.99 12.03 17.70
CA VAL A 273 -7.38 10.72 17.41
C VAL A 273 -6.17 10.85 16.48
N GLY A 274 -6.23 11.76 15.51
CA GLY A 274 -5.13 12.05 14.60
C GLY A 274 -3.87 12.50 15.31
N ASP A 275 -3.99 13.38 16.31
CA ASP A 275 -2.83 13.85 17.09
C ASP A 275 -2.23 12.72 17.94
N THR A 276 -3.07 11.84 18.51
CA THR A 276 -2.59 10.67 19.25
C THR A 276 -1.74 9.76 18.35
N ILE A 277 -2.22 9.47 17.14
CA ILE A 277 -1.46 8.66 16.16
C ILE A 277 -0.16 9.38 15.75
N LYS A 278 -0.20 10.70 15.52
CA LYS A 278 1.01 11.48 15.21
C LYS A 278 2.03 11.45 16.33
N MET A 279 1.59 11.50 17.59
CA MET A 279 2.49 11.37 18.75
C MET A 279 3.14 9.98 18.77
N GLU A 280 2.38 8.91 18.59
CA GLU A 280 2.91 7.54 18.49
C GLU A 280 3.95 7.42 17.35
N LEU A 281 3.65 7.94 16.16
CA LEU A 281 4.59 7.95 15.04
C LEU A 281 5.87 8.74 15.36
N THR A 282 5.73 9.89 16.04
CA THR A 282 6.86 10.68 16.47
C THR A 282 7.74 9.92 17.48
N ASP A 283 7.12 9.25 18.45
CA ASP A 283 7.83 8.46 19.46
C ASP A 283 8.60 7.28 18.84
N ILE A 284 8.05 6.66 17.80
CA ILE A 284 8.74 5.62 17.02
C ILE A 284 9.96 6.20 16.30
N LEU A 285 9.78 7.31 15.59
CA LEU A 285 10.88 7.95 14.84
C LEU A 285 11.99 8.49 15.75
N GLU A 286 11.66 8.95 16.94
CA GLU A 286 12.61 9.41 17.95
C GLU A 286 13.24 8.27 18.76
N GLY A 287 12.89 7.01 18.47
CA GLY A 287 13.44 5.84 19.14
C GLY A 287 12.94 5.61 20.57
N ARG A 288 11.86 6.32 20.99
CA ARG A 288 11.23 6.08 22.30
C ARG A 288 10.42 4.80 22.31
N TYR A 289 9.97 4.37 21.14
CA TYR A 289 9.25 3.13 20.94
C TYR A 289 9.74 2.43 19.67
N PHE A 290 10.10 1.16 19.79
CA PHE A 290 10.66 0.42 18.65
C PHE A 290 9.57 -0.30 17.86
N ASN A 291 9.29 0.16 16.65
CA ASN A 291 8.35 -0.48 15.72
C ASN A 291 8.78 -0.22 14.27
N LEU A 292 9.44 -1.19 13.65
CA LEU A 292 9.88 -1.08 12.26
C LEU A 292 8.79 -1.45 11.23
N SER A 293 7.64 -1.94 11.65
CA SER A 293 6.53 -2.25 10.75
C SER A 293 5.75 -1.01 10.29
N LEU A 294 6.09 0.15 10.83
CA LEU A 294 5.52 1.45 10.48
C LEU A 294 6.51 2.24 9.63
N ILE A 295 6.03 2.85 8.57
CA ILE A 295 6.75 3.88 7.81
C ILE A 295 5.93 5.17 7.87
N HIS A 296 6.61 6.26 8.21
CA HIS A 296 6.07 7.61 8.20
C HIS A 296 6.93 8.49 7.28
N ILE A 297 6.32 9.00 6.20
CA ILE A 297 6.96 9.92 5.26
C ILE A 297 6.13 11.20 5.13
#